data_36a4b482d0f6064865c8d8d24f1f25ab
#
_entry.id   36a4b482d0f6064865c8d8d24f1f25ab
#
_cell.length_a   1.000
_cell.length_b   1.000
_cell.length_c   1.000
_cell.angle_alpha   90.00
_cell.angle_beta   90.00
_cell.angle_gamma   90.00
#
_symmetry.space_group_name_H-M   'P 1'
#
loop_
_entity.id
_entity.type
_entity.pdbx_description
1 polymer ?
#
loop_
_entity_poly.entity_id
_entity_poly.type
_entity_poly.pdbx_seq_one_letter_code
_entity_poly.pdbx_strand_id
1 'polypeptide(L)'
;MKRIGLALLLATTVSQPAWALTLDEARQSGRVGETLSGYIAPRSDDSETLALVKRINDGRRTEYQRLAGQNNLKTDEVARIAGQKLVTRAGAEEYVQGINGQWLQK
;
A
#
# COMPACT_ATOMS: atom_id res chain seq x y z
N MET A 1 -6.92 -41.06 13.24
CA MET A 1 -7.24 -40.62 13.17
C MET A 1 -7.10 -39.52 13.24
N LYS A 2 -6.99 -39.05 13.37
CA LYS A 2 -6.92 -38.04 13.60
C LYS A 2 -6.29 -37.19 12.81
N ARG A 3 -5.62 -37.00 12.57
CA ARG A 3 -4.92 -36.28 11.98
C ARG A 3 -5.43 -35.80 10.94
N ILE A 4 -6.02 -36.00 10.61
CA ILE A 4 -6.67 -35.67 9.65
C ILE A 4 -6.91 -34.30 9.50
N GLY A 5 -7.48 -33.85 10.27
CA GLY A 5 -7.90 -32.57 10.12
C GLY A 5 -6.90 -31.66 9.75
N LEU A 6 -5.93 -31.82 10.11
CA LEU A 6 -4.96 -30.98 9.84
C LEU A 6 -4.84 -30.55 8.51
N ALA A 7 -4.77 -31.37 7.84
CA ALA A 7 -4.52 -31.08 6.55
C ALA A 7 -5.39 -30.00 6.18
N LEU A 8 -6.50 -30.07 6.46
CA LEU A 8 -7.36 -29.13 6.04
C LEU A 8 -6.95 -27.79 6.28
N LEU A 9 -6.50 -27.55 7.24
CA LEU A 9 -6.16 -26.24 7.53
C LEU A 9 -5.45 -25.66 6.48
N LEU A 10 -4.62 -26.27 6.04
CA LEU A 10 -3.85 -25.77 5.10
C LEU A 10 -4.62 -25.21 4.06
N ALA A 11 -5.42 -25.86 3.62
CA ALA A 11 -6.13 -25.45 2.55
C ALA A 11 -6.52 -24.04 2.74
N THR A 12 -6.82 -23.71 3.82
CA THR A 12 -7.32 -22.46 4.02
C THR A 12 -6.37 -21.39 3.76
N THR A 13 -5.21 -21.72 3.78
CA THR A 13 -4.28 -20.69 3.73
C THR A 13 -4.08 -20.19 2.40
N VAL A 14 -4.53 -20.72 1.50
CA VAL A 14 -4.35 -20.31 0.27
C VAL A 14 -4.88 -19.17 -0.17
N SER A 15 -4.92 -18.20 0.32
CA SER A 15 -5.53 -17.08 -0.14
C SER A 15 -4.83 -16.33 -1.18
N GLN A 16 -3.60 -16.24 -1.22
CA GLN A 16 -2.93 -15.38 -2.17
C GLN A 16 -2.07 -16.11 -3.15
N PRO A 17 -2.11 -15.74 -4.40
CA PRO A 17 -1.25 -16.35 -5.40
C PRO A 17 0.19 -15.95 -5.10
N ALA A 18 1.09 -16.84 -5.28
CA ALA A 18 2.48 -16.57 -5.00
C ALA A 18 3.05 -15.53 -5.93
N TRP A 19 2.45 -15.35 -7.09
CA TRP A 19 2.97 -14.40 -8.04
C TRP A 19 2.36 -13.01 -7.92
N ALA A 20 1.50 -12.78 -6.96
CA ALA A 20 0.90 -11.47 -6.82
C ALA A 20 1.96 -10.48 -6.38
N LEU A 21 2.00 -9.32 -7.04
CA LEU A 21 2.96 -8.29 -6.69
C LEU A 21 2.63 -7.74 -5.31
N THR A 22 3.63 -7.63 -4.45
CA THR A 22 3.44 -7.05 -3.12
C THR A 22 3.88 -5.58 -3.13
N LEU A 23 3.44 -4.84 -2.13
CA LEU A 23 3.82 -3.45 -2.00
C LEU A 23 5.34 -3.31 -1.82
N ASP A 24 5.96 -4.16 -1.01
CA ASP A 24 7.39 -4.09 -0.81
C ASP A 24 8.15 -4.36 -2.12
N GLU A 25 7.73 -5.34 -2.87
CA GLU A 25 8.35 -5.63 -4.16
C GLU A 25 8.20 -4.45 -5.11
N ALA A 26 7.02 -3.83 -5.13
CA ALA A 26 6.76 -2.71 -6.02
C ALA A 26 7.58 -1.49 -5.63
N ARG A 27 7.77 -1.27 -4.32
CA ARG A 27 8.60 -0.17 -3.87
C ARG A 27 10.06 -0.41 -4.25
N GLN A 28 10.56 -1.60 -4.01
CA GLN A 28 11.95 -1.92 -4.26
C GLN A 28 12.28 -1.88 -5.75
N SER A 29 11.34 -2.24 -6.59
CA SER A 29 11.57 -2.24 -8.02
C SER A 29 11.24 -0.90 -8.68
N GLY A 30 10.81 0.09 -7.89
CA GLY A 30 10.52 1.41 -8.44
C GLY A 30 9.22 1.53 -9.19
N ARG A 31 8.34 0.54 -9.05
CA ARG A 31 7.06 0.57 -9.76
C ARG A 31 6.05 1.52 -9.13
N VAL A 32 6.19 1.77 -7.84
CA VAL A 32 5.30 2.67 -7.11
C VAL A 32 6.11 3.49 -6.12
N GLY A 33 5.55 4.58 -5.66
CA GLY A 33 6.15 5.35 -4.58
C GLY A 33 5.09 5.98 -3.71
N GLU A 34 5.51 6.41 -2.53
CA GLU A 34 4.63 7.10 -1.59
C GLU A 34 4.45 8.55 -2.01
N THR A 35 3.29 9.10 -1.73
CA THR A 35 3.03 10.50 -2.02
C THR A 35 2.56 11.23 -0.77
N LEU A 36 2.63 12.54 -0.78
CA LEU A 36 2.20 13.34 0.35
C LEU A 36 0.68 13.32 0.54
N SER A 37 -0.06 12.76 -0.41
CA SER A 37 -1.51 12.65 -0.26
C SER A 37 -1.93 11.52 0.69
N GLY A 38 -1.00 10.63 1.03
CA GLY A 38 -1.30 9.47 1.87
C GLY A 38 -1.53 8.20 1.07
N TYR A 39 -1.47 8.27 -0.24
CA TYR A 39 -1.70 7.12 -1.13
C TYR A 39 -0.45 6.87 -1.96
N ILE A 40 -0.31 5.66 -2.45
CA ILE A 40 0.79 5.37 -3.37
C ILE A 40 0.35 5.78 -4.78
N ALA A 41 1.31 6.06 -5.61
CA ALA A 41 1.06 6.32 -7.02
C ALA A 41 1.92 5.41 -7.87
N PRO A 42 1.45 5.03 -9.05
CA PRO A 42 2.21 4.16 -9.93
C PRO A 42 3.30 4.94 -10.65
N ARG A 43 4.45 4.32 -10.84
CA ARG A 43 5.50 4.82 -11.70
C ARG A 43 5.61 3.96 -12.96
N SER A 44 4.84 2.87 -13.01
CA SER A 44 4.75 1.96 -14.15
C SER A 44 3.28 1.80 -14.45
N ASP A 45 2.91 1.63 -15.70
CA ASP A 45 1.51 1.54 -16.09
C ASP A 45 1.07 0.12 -16.43
N ASP A 46 1.85 -0.89 -16.11
CA ASP A 46 1.44 -2.25 -16.36
C ASP A 46 0.26 -2.65 -15.46
N SER A 47 -0.52 -3.58 -15.93
CA SER A 47 -1.77 -3.94 -15.24
C SER A 47 -1.55 -4.45 -13.83
N GLU A 48 -0.44 -5.14 -13.58
CA GLU A 48 -0.16 -5.68 -12.27
C GLU A 48 0.12 -4.56 -11.27
N THR A 49 0.87 -3.55 -11.68
CA THR A 49 1.17 -2.39 -10.83
C THR A 49 -0.11 -1.59 -10.57
N LEU A 50 -0.92 -1.36 -11.60
CA LEU A 50 -2.14 -0.59 -11.41
C LEU A 50 -3.14 -1.31 -10.50
N ALA A 51 -3.21 -2.63 -10.60
CA ALA A 51 -4.08 -3.41 -9.73
C ALA A 51 -3.60 -3.34 -8.27
N LEU A 52 -2.28 -3.37 -8.05
CA LEU A 52 -1.72 -3.23 -6.72
C LEU A 52 -2.05 -1.85 -6.15
N VAL A 53 -1.86 -0.80 -6.94
CA VAL A 53 -2.12 0.56 -6.49
C VAL A 53 -3.58 0.70 -6.05
N LYS A 54 -4.50 0.15 -6.82
CA LYS A 54 -5.89 0.23 -6.46
C LYS A 54 -6.16 -0.50 -5.16
N ARG A 55 -5.64 -1.71 -5.02
CA ARG A 55 -5.88 -2.52 -3.83
C ARG A 55 -5.34 -1.85 -2.57
N ILE A 56 -4.12 -1.35 -2.64
CA ILE A 56 -3.50 -0.72 -1.48
C ILE A 56 -4.23 0.58 -1.12
N ASN A 57 -4.54 1.40 -2.11
CA ASN A 57 -5.18 2.68 -1.84
C ASN A 57 -6.63 2.50 -1.35
N ASP A 58 -7.34 1.49 -1.81
CA ASP A 58 -8.68 1.20 -1.31
C ASP A 58 -8.60 0.84 0.18
N GLY A 59 -7.63 0.02 0.56
CA GLY A 59 -7.44 -0.34 1.96
C GLY A 59 -7.07 0.85 2.82
N ARG A 60 -6.17 1.70 2.32
CA ARG A 60 -5.76 2.90 3.05
C ARG A 60 -6.94 3.85 3.22
N ARG A 61 -7.75 4.03 2.18
CA ARG A 61 -8.89 4.93 2.26
C ARG A 61 -9.86 4.47 3.36
N THR A 62 -10.14 3.19 3.42
CA THR A 62 -11.02 2.64 4.45
C THR A 62 -10.44 2.92 5.84
N GLU A 63 -9.15 2.74 6.00
CA GLU A 63 -8.53 2.97 7.30
C GLU A 63 -8.50 4.47 7.65
N TYR A 64 -8.25 5.34 6.69
CA TYR A 64 -8.25 6.78 6.94
C TYR A 64 -9.66 7.27 7.29
N GLN A 65 -10.69 6.69 6.66
CA GLN A 65 -12.06 7.04 6.99
C GLN A 65 -12.39 6.62 8.42
N ARG A 66 -11.91 5.46 8.82
CA ARG A 66 -12.15 4.98 10.18
C ARG A 66 -11.50 5.89 11.22
N LEU A 67 -10.25 6.26 10.97
CA LEU A 67 -9.52 7.13 11.90
C LEU A 67 -10.11 8.53 11.93
N ALA A 68 -10.54 9.04 10.80
CA ALA A 68 -11.14 10.35 10.71
C ALA A 68 -12.42 10.40 11.54
N GLY A 69 -13.25 9.37 11.43
CA GLY A 69 -14.47 9.30 12.20
C GLY A 69 -14.22 9.24 13.70
N GLN A 70 -13.19 8.53 14.13
CA GLN A 70 -12.86 8.41 15.53
C GLN A 70 -12.30 9.69 16.13
N ASN A 71 -11.72 10.55 15.31
CA ASN A 71 -11.01 11.73 15.78
C ASN A 71 -11.64 13.05 15.33
N ASN A 72 -12.83 13.00 14.75
CA ASN A 72 -13.52 14.18 14.26
C ASN A 72 -12.69 14.98 13.26
N LEU A 73 -12.05 14.27 12.37
CA LEU A 73 -11.24 14.88 11.31
C LEU A 73 -11.84 14.53 9.96
N LYS A 74 -11.42 15.21 8.93
CA LYS A 74 -11.79 14.85 7.57
C LYS A 74 -10.84 13.76 7.10
N THR A 75 -11.33 12.90 6.22
CA THR A 75 -10.53 11.79 5.70
C THR A 75 -9.24 12.27 5.05
N ASP A 76 -9.31 13.37 4.27
CA ASP A 76 -8.11 13.82 3.60
C ASP A 76 -7.10 14.48 4.56
N GLU A 77 -7.54 14.95 5.72
CA GLU A 77 -6.62 15.43 6.72
C GLU A 77 -5.81 14.27 7.29
N VAL A 78 -6.49 13.14 7.59
CA VAL A 78 -5.82 11.95 8.08
C VAL A 78 -4.87 11.43 7.00
N ALA A 79 -5.31 11.43 5.75
CA ALA A 79 -4.49 10.96 4.63
C ALA A 79 -3.21 11.79 4.50
N ARG A 80 -3.31 13.11 4.64
CA ARG A 80 -2.13 13.96 4.52
C ARG A 80 -1.14 13.75 5.67
N ILE A 81 -1.65 13.53 6.88
CA ILE A 81 -0.78 13.23 8.01
C ILE A 81 -0.04 11.93 7.74
N ALA A 82 -0.77 10.92 7.27
CA ALA A 82 -0.17 9.63 6.94
C ALA A 82 0.86 9.79 5.82
N GLY A 83 0.56 10.61 4.82
CA GLY A 83 1.44 10.81 3.69
C GLY A 83 2.78 11.38 4.10
N GLN A 84 2.80 12.35 5.01
CA GLN A 84 4.05 12.90 5.49
C GLN A 84 4.88 11.84 6.19
N LYS A 85 4.23 10.98 6.98
CA LYS A 85 4.96 9.94 7.68
C LYS A 85 5.47 8.88 6.73
N LEU A 86 4.68 8.51 5.75
CA LEU A 86 5.06 7.47 4.80
C LEU A 86 6.20 7.91 3.89
N VAL A 87 6.17 9.17 3.46
CA VAL A 87 7.25 9.72 2.65
C VAL A 87 8.52 9.79 3.48
N THR A 88 8.43 10.22 4.73
CA THR A 88 9.60 10.30 5.62
C THR A 88 10.19 8.91 5.88
N ARG A 89 9.34 7.89 6.02
CA ARG A 89 9.83 6.56 6.33
C ARG A 89 10.31 5.79 5.11
N ALA A 90 10.03 6.24 3.91
CA ALA A 90 10.42 5.52 2.71
C ALA A 90 11.93 5.24 2.77
N GLY A 91 12.31 4.06 2.35
CA GLY A 91 13.68 3.60 2.49
C GLY A 91 14.61 4.15 1.43
N ALA A 92 15.91 3.87 1.61
CA ALA A 92 16.90 4.30 0.64
C ALA A 92 16.55 3.72 -0.72
N GLU A 93 16.71 4.55 -1.74
CA GLU A 93 16.44 4.20 -3.13
C GLU A 93 14.97 4.01 -3.52
N GLU A 94 14.06 4.12 -2.56
CA GLU A 94 12.64 4.11 -2.90
C GLU A 94 12.22 5.48 -3.41
N TYR A 95 11.14 5.51 -4.16
CA TYR A 95 10.67 6.76 -4.75
C TYR A 95 9.56 7.38 -3.92
N VAL A 96 9.59 8.70 -3.83
CA VAL A 96 8.53 9.47 -3.17
C VAL A 96 8.16 10.64 -4.09
N GLN A 97 6.94 11.11 -3.97
CA GLN A 97 6.48 12.23 -4.78
C GLN A 97 6.25 13.43 -3.90
N GLY A 98 6.83 14.56 -4.28
CA GLY A 98 6.71 15.78 -3.51
C GLY A 98 5.45 16.57 -3.86
N ILE A 99 5.34 17.74 -3.27
CA ILE A 99 4.21 18.59 -3.46
C ILE A 99 4.01 18.97 -4.91
N ASN A 100 5.08 19.14 -5.64
CA ASN A 100 5.01 19.54 -7.02
C ASN A 100 4.71 18.37 -7.98
N GLY A 101 4.43 17.21 -7.43
CA GLY A 101 4.13 16.04 -8.26
C GLY A 101 5.35 15.38 -8.88
N GLN A 102 6.55 15.83 -8.54
CA GLN A 102 7.74 15.24 -9.11
C GLN A 102 8.28 14.11 -8.28
N TRP A 103 8.80 13.09 -8.95
CA TRP A 103 9.36 11.93 -8.27
C TRP A 103 10.79 12.22 -7.82
N LEU A 104 11.11 11.74 -6.62
CA LEU A 104 12.44 11.85 -6.06
C LEU A 104 12.82 10.48 -5.55
N GLN A 105 14.00 10.01 -5.87
CA GLN A 105 14.52 8.76 -5.32
C GLN A 105 15.31 9.08 -4.05
N LYS A 106 14.99 8.42 -2.99
CA LYS A 106 15.64 8.69 -1.70
C LYS A 106 17.00 8.02 -1.54
#